data_187b15f5764404b0b05dcfab5af0c66b
#
_entry.id   187b15f5764404b0b05dcfab5af0c66b
#
_cell.length_a   1.000
_cell.length_b   1.000
_cell.length_c   1.000
_cell.angle_alpha   90.00
_cell.angle_beta   90.00
_cell.angle_gamma   90.00
#
_symmetry.space_group_name_H-M   'P 1'
#
loop_
_entity.id
_entity.type
_entity.pdbx_description
1 polymer ?
#
loop_
_entity_poly.entity_id
_entity_poly.type
_entity_poly.pdbx_seq_one_letter_code
_entity_poly.pdbx_strand_id
1 'polypeptide(L)'
;MAEYQPGQRWISDSEAELGLGTILMQEGRMLTVLYPATGETRQYAARNAPLTRVRFSPGDEITHFEGWKLTVREVDDVDGLLVYHGLDAKNQAVTLPETQLSNFIQFRLASDRLFAGQIDPLPWFSLRYRTLEFTSKQVQSSLWGLGGVRAQPIAHQLHIAREVADRIA
;
A
#
# COMPACT_ATOMS: atom_id res chain seq x y z
N MET A 1 19.44 5.09 -19.70
CA MET A 1 18.14 5.77 -19.65
C MET A 1 17.09 4.69 -19.48
N ALA A 2 16.19 4.84 -18.55
CA ALA A 2 15.06 3.90 -18.47
C ALA A 2 14.23 4.09 -19.75
N GLU A 3 14.11 3.05 -20.55
CA GLU A 3 13.29 3.07 -21.75
C GLU A 3 11.89 2.64 -21.34
N TYR A 4 10.93 3.58 -21.41
CA TYR A 4 9.55 3.32 -21.07
C TYR A 4 8.85 2.67 -22.25
N GLN A 5 8.25 1.51 -22.02
CA GLN A 5 7.47 0.78 -23.02
C GLN A 5 5.98 0.79 -22.63
N PRO A 6 5.06 0.95 -23.59
CA PRO A 6 3.63 0.77 -23.33
C PRO A 6 3.32 -0.59 -22.71
N GLY A 7 2.49 -0.60 -21.69
CA GLY A 7 2.14 -1.83 -20.96
C GLY A 7 2.99 -2.12 -19.73
N GLN A 8 4.14 -1.48 -19.57
CA GLN A 8 4.96 -1.61 -18.37
C GLN A 8 4.22 -1.14 -17.11
N ARG A 9 4.51 -1.79 -15.99
CA ARG A 9 3.90 -1.49 -14.69
C ARG A 9 4.85 -0.71 -13.79
N TRP A 10 4.38 0.43 -13.30
CA TRP A 10 5.13 1.38 -12.47
C TRP A 10 4.30 1.88 -11.30
N ILE A 11 4.97 2.30 -10.24
CA ILE A 11 4.36 2.96 -9.08
C ILE A 11 4.87 4.40 -9.02
N SER A 12 4.00 5.34 -8.67
CA SER A 12 4.40 6.71 -8.39
C SER A 12 5.04 6.80 -7.01
N ASP A 13 6.27 7.35 -6.97
CA ASP A 13 7.00 7.55 -5.71
C ASP A 13 6.42 8.71 -4.89
N SER A 14 5.71 9.63 -5.55
CA SER A 14 5.10 10.81 -4.92
C SER A 14 3.64 10.63 -4.55
N GLU A 15 2.91 9.76 -5.27
CA GLU A 15 1.46 9.56 -5.13
C GLU A 15 1.16 8.05 -5.04
N ALA A 16 1.62 7.41 -3.96
CA ALA A 16 1.50 5.95 -3.77
C ALA A 16 0.04 5.46 -3.70
N GLU A 17 -0.90 6.35 -3.36
CA GLU A 17 -2.34 6.10 -3.32
C GLU A 17 -2.96 5.82 -4.69
N LEU A 18 -2.31 6.23 -5.78
CA LEU A 18 -2.75 5.93 -7.13
C LEU A 18 -2.66 4.43 -7.47
N GLY A 19 -1.83 3.69 -6.72
CA GLY A 19 -1.63 2.26 -6.94
C GLY A 19 -0.74 1.96 -8.14
N LEU A 20 -1.01 0.82 -8.81
CA LEU A 20 -0.22 0.36 -9.93
C LEU A 20 -0.60 1.10 -11.22
N GLY A 21 0.36 1.84 -11.76
CA GLY A 21 0.25 2.53 -13.04
C GLY A 21 0.66 1.65 -14.23
N THR A 22 0.09 1.95 -15.38
CA THR A 22 0.44 1.36 -16.68
C THR A 22 0.91 2.45 -17.61
N ILE A 23 2.08 2.29 -18.22
CA ILE A 23 2.54 3.18 -19.28
C ILE A 23 1.60 3.04 -20.49
N LEU A 24 0.98 4.14 -20.91
CA LEU A 24 0.19 4.17 -22.13
C LEU A 24 1.05 4.52 -23.33
N MET A 25 1.84 5.59 -23.22
CA MET A 25 2.69 6.06 -24.30
C MET A 25 3.79 6.98 -23.79
N GLN A 26 4.85 7.08 -24.59
CA GLN A 26 5.85 8.12 -24.45
C GLN A 26 5.90 8.93 -25.73
N GLU A 27 5.63 10.22 -25.65
CA GLU A 27 5.73 11.16 -26.76
C GLU A 27 6.84 12.17 -26.47
N GLY A 28 7.96 12.02 -27.15
CA GLY A 28 9.12 12.88 -26.96
C GLY A 28 9.63 12.85 -25.51
N ARG A 29 9.39 13.93 -24.75
CA ARG A 29 9.81 14.07 -23.36
C ARG A 29 8.68 13.82 -22.35
N MET A 30 7.47 13.55 -22.82
CA MET A 30 6.30 13.32 -21.97
C MET A 30 5.97 11.85 -21.91
N LEU A 31 5.67 11.38 -20.70
CA LEU A 31 5.26 10.04 -20.38
C LEU A 31 3.83 10.08 -19.86
N THR A 32 2.93 9.32 -20.45
CA THR A 32 1.54 9.21 -20.00
C THR A 32 1.32 7.88 -19.30
N VAL A 33 0.85 7.94 -18.08
CA VAL A 33 0.60 6.79 -17.20
C VAL A 33 -0.86 6.76 -16.78
N LEU A 34 -1.51 5.63 -16.97
CA LEU A 34 -2.86 5.35 -16.46
C LEU A 34 -2.76 4.60 -15.14
N TYR A 35 -3.53 5.02 -14.15
CA TYR A 35 -3.72 4.35 -12.87
C TYR A 35 -5.13 3.73 -12.81
N PRO A 36 -5.29 2.46 -13.17
CA PRO A 36 -6.62 1.85 -13.31
C PRO A 36 -7.39 1.74 -11.99
N ALA A 37 -6.70 1.70 -10.86
CA ALA A 37 -7.33 1.62 -9.53
C ALA A 37 -8.14 2.88 -9.18
N THR A 38 -7.68 4.06 -9.63
CA THR A 38 -8.35 5.36 -9.41
C THR A 38 -9.03 5.89 -10.65
N GLY A 39 -8.75 5.31 -11.84
CA GLY A 39 -9.21 5.79 -13.14
C GLY A 39 -8.49 7.05 -13.62
N GLU A 40 -7.41 7.44 -12.95
CA GLU A 40 -6.70 8.68 -13.25
C GLU A 40 -5.57 8.47 -14.25
N THR A 41 -5.32 9.50 -15.05
CA THR A 41 -4.17 9.57 -15.95
C THR A 41 -3.25 10.71 -15.52
N ARG A 42 -1.96 10.43 -15.46
CA ARG A 42 -0.91 11.39 -15.11
C ARG A 42 0.08 11.54 -16.26
N GLN A 43 0.63 12.74 -16.39
CA GLN A 43 1.72 13.02 -17.32
C GLN A 43 2.97 13.41 -16.54
N TYR A 44 4.09 12.77 -16.88
CA TYR A 44 5.39 13.01 -16.27
C TYR A 44 6.42 13.39 -17.31
N ALA A 45 7.42 14.19 -16.89
CA ALA A 45 8.60 14.39 -17.71
C ALA A 45 9.44 13.11 -17.69
N ALA A 46 9.59 12.42 -18.83
CA ALA A 46 10.23 11.10 -18.92
C ALA A 46 11.65 11.04 -18.34
N ARG A 47 12.39 12.16 -18.37
CA ARG A 47 13.77 12.19 -17.86
C ARG A 47 13.86 12.08 -16.33
N ASN A 48 12.88 12.61 -15.60
CA ASN A 48 12.89 12.70 -14.14
C ASN A 48 11.52 12.28 -13.56
N ALA A 49 10.84 11.34 -14.20
CA ALA A 49 9.58 10.83 -13.70
C ALA A 49 9.81 10.17 -12.33
N PRO A 50 9.05 10.57 -11.28
CA PRO A 50 9.12 9.96 -9.95
C PRO A 50 8.37 8.62 -9.97
N LEU A 51 8.89 7.67 -10.70
CA LEU A 51 8.28 6.38 -10.96
C LEU A 51 9.28 5.26 -10.67
N THR A 52 8.83 4.25 -9.92
CA THR A 52 9.57 3.03 -9.65
C THR A 52 8.98 1.86 -10.44
N ARG A 53 9.82 1.15 -11.20
CA ARG A 53 9.45 -0.04 -11.96
C ARG A 53 9.04 -1.17 -11.03
N VAL A 54 7.85 -1.72 -11.21
CA VAL A 54 7.42 -2.90 -10.45
C VAL A 54 8.04 -4.15 -11.07
N ARG A 55 8.76 -4.90 -10.24
CA ARG A 55 9.37 -6.17 -10.61
C ARG A 55 9.25 -7.14 -9.44
N PHE A 56 8.74 -8.34 -9.71
CA PHE A 56 8.66 -9.41 -8.73
C PHE A 56 9.79 -10.40 -8.92
N SER A 57 10.20 -11.03 -7.83
CA SER A 57 11.29 -12.00 -7.80
C SER A 57 10.77 -13.43 -7.63
N PRO A 58 11.58 -14.45 -7.95
CA PRO A 58 11.22 -15.83 -7.61
C PRO A 58 10.87 -15.99 -6.13
N GLY A 59 9.73 -16.61 -5.86
CA GLY A 59 9.16 -16.76 -4.51
C GLY A 59 8.03 -15.78 -4.16
N ASP A 60 7.88 -14.68 -4.91
CA ASP A 60 6.79 -13.73 -4.70
C ASP A 60 5.46 -14.31 -5.17
N GLU A 61 4.39 -13.95 -4.46
CA GLU A 61 3.02 -14.26 -4.85
C GLU A 61 2.41 -13.05 -5.57
N ILE A 62 2.03 -13.20 -6.82
CA ILE A 62 1.40 -12.18 -7.63
C ILE A 62 -0.03 -12.56 -7.99
N THR A 63 -0.87 -11.57 -8.25
CA THR A 63 -2.30 -11.76 -8.53
C THR A 63 -2.63 -11.25 -9.92
N HIS A 64 -3.33 -12.07 -10.68
CA HIS A 64 -3.94 -11.72 -11.97
C HIS A 64 -5.14 -10.77 -11.77
N PHE A 65 -5.49 -9.97 -12.78
CA PHE A 65 -6.64 -9.05 -12.67
C PHE A 65 -7.98 -9.77 -12.40
N GLU A 66 -8.12 -11.03 -12.78
CA GLU A 66 -9.28 -11.87 -12.47
C GLU A 66 -9.25 -12.48 -11.05
N GLY A 67 -8.20 -12.23 -10.26
CA GLY A 67 -8.11 -12.60 -8.85
C GLY A 67 -7.43 -13.92 -8.55
N TRP A 68 -7.02 -14.72 -9.54
CA TRP A 68 -6.20 -15.90 -9.28
C TRP A 68 -4.73 -15.54 -9.01
N LYS A 69 -4.00 -16.42 -8.34
CA LYS A 69 -2.67 -16.16 -7.84
C LYS A 69 -1.63 -17.08 -8.46
N LEU A 70 -0.43 -16.53 -8.62
CA LEU A 70 0.76 -17.20 -9.13
C LEU A 70 1.91 -17.01 -8.14
N THR A 71 2.62 -18.08 -7.81
CA THR A 71 3.93 -17.99 -7.15
C THR A 71 5.00 -17.98 -8.22
N VAL A 72 5.74 -16.87 -8.31
CA VAL A 72 6.78 -16.65 -9.33
C VAL A 72 7.92 -17.64 -9.14
N ARG A 73 8.37 -18.26 -10.22
CA ARG A 73 9.58 -19.10 -10.28
C ARG A 73 10.65 -18.54 -11.19
N GLU A 74 10.22 -17.94 -12.29
CA GLU A 74 11.10 -17.37 -13.30
C GLU A 74 10.48 -16.11 -13.87
N VAL A 75 11.31 -15.19 -14.32
CA VAL A 75 10.88 -13.91 -14.89
C VAL A 75 11.67 -13.65 -16.16
N ASP A 76 10.96 -13.55 -17.27
CA ASP A 76 11.53 -13.20 -18.56
C ASP A 76 11.26 -11.74 -18.91
N ASP A 77 12.17 -11.13 -19.64
CA ASP A 77 12.00 -9.80 -20.23
C ASP A 77 11.84 -9.99 -21.75
N VAL A 78 10.64 -9.72 -22.23
CA VAL A 78 10.28 -9.83 -23.63
C VAL A 78 9.96 -8.43 -24.17
N ASP A 79 10.84 -7.88 -24.96
CA ASP A 79 10.73 -6.54 -25.55
C ASP A 79 10.47 -5.43 -24.49
N GLY A 80 11.09 -5.55 -23.31
CA GLY A 80 10.93 -4.60 -22.21
C GLY A 80 9.70 -4.81 -21.33
N LEU A 81 8.88 -5.84 -21.61
CA LEU A 81 7.76 -6.27 -20.78
C LEU A 81 8.13 -7.53 -19.99
N LEU A 82 7.75 -7.57 -18.73
CA LEU A 82 8.00 -8.70 -17.85
C LEU A 82 6.93 -9.78 -18.01
N VAL A 83 7.39 -11.02 -18.13
CA VAL A 83 6.55 -12.22 -18.17
C VAL A 83 6.94 -13.11 -17.00
N TYR A 84 5.99 -13.39 -16.13
CA TYR A 84 6.20 -14.18 -14.92
C TYR A 84 5.75 -15.61 -15.17
N HIS A 85 6.63 -16.57 -14.94
CA HIS A 85 6.36 -18.01 -14.99
C HIS A 85 6.33 -18.56 -13.57
N GLY A 86 5.35 -19.39 -13.26
CA GLY A 86 5.25 -19.93 -11.91
C GLY A 86 4.15 -20.99 -11.79
N LEU A 87 3.72 -21.20 -10.54
CA LEU A 87 2.68 -22.18 -10.19
C LEU A 87 1.46 -21.49 -9.62
N ASP A 88 0.29 -21.92 -10.04
CA ASP A 88 -0.97 -21.53 -9.43
C ASP A 88 -1.24 -22.26 -8.08
N ALA A 89 -2.38 -21.96 -7.44
CA ALA A 89 -2.81 -22.63 -6.21
C ALA A 89 -3.03 -24.16 -6.36
N LYS A 90 -3.13 -24.66 -7.60
CA LYS A 90 -3.28 -26.08 -7.93
C LYS A 90 -1.97 -26.73 -8.35
N ASN A 91 -0.82 -26.04 -8.17
CA ASN A 91 0.50 -26.49 -8.61
C ASN A 91 0.61 -26.71 -10.14
N GLN A 92 -0.21 -26.02 -10.92
CA GLN A 92 -0.12 -26.05 -12.38
C GLN A 92 0.79 -24.93 -12.85
N ALA A 93 1.63 -25.21 -13.85
CA ALA A 93 2.48 -24.21 -14.46
C ALA A 93 1.63 -23.19 -15.24
N VAL A 94 1.76 -21.92 -14.89
CA VAL A 94 1.01 -20.82 -15.49
C VAL A 94 1.99 -19.68 -15.81
N THR A 95 1.65 -18.92 -16.83
CA THR A 95 2.39 -17.73 -17.24
C THR A 95 1.51 -16.50 -17.08
N LEU A 96 2.08 -15.41 -16.52
CA LEU A 96 1.39 -14.15 -16.29
C LEU A 96 2.20 -12.98 -16.83
N PRO A 97 1.81 -12.37 -17.97
CA PRO A 97 2.39 -11.11 -18.42
C PRO A 97 2.11 -9.98 -17.43
N GLU A 98 3.05 -9.04 -17.25
CA GLU A 98 2.87 -7.90 -16.34
C GLU A 98 1.65 -7.02 -16.68
N THR A 99 1.23 -6.98 -17.95
CA THR A 99 0.03 -6.27 -18.39
C THR A 99 -1.25 -6.80 -17.77
N GLN A 100 -1.24 -8.07 -17.33
CA GLN A 100 -2.37 -8.76 -16.71
C GLN A 100 -2.31 -8.80 -15.18
N LEU A 101 -1.33 -8.14 -14.58
CA LEU A 101 -1.26 -7.99 -13.13
C LEU A 101 -2.48 -7.25 -12.59
N SER A 102 -2.91 -7.65 -11.40
CA SER A 102 -3.95 -6.93 -10.67
C SER A 102 -3.53 -5.49 -10.44
N ASN A 103 -4.45 -4.55 -10.64
CA ASN A 103 -4.23 -3.12 -10.40
C ASN A 103 -4.14 -2.79 -8.89
N PHE A 104 -4.61 -3.71 -8.05
CA PHE A 104 -4.62 -3.60 -6.58
C PHE A 104 -3.46 -4.42 -6.00
N ILE A 105 -2.23 -3.98 -6.22
CA ILE A 105 -1.08 -4.60 -5.54
C ILE A 105 -1.07 -4.15 -4.10
N GLN A 106 -1.36 -5.09 -3.19
CA GLN A 106 -1.13 -4.91 -1.77
C GLN A 106 0.27 -5.46 -1.47
N PHE A 107 1.21 -4.58 -1.20
CA PHE A 107 2.49 -4.97 -0.59
C PHE A 107 2.19 -5.52 0.81
N ARG A 108 2.31 -6.84 0.98
CA ARG A 108 1.91 -7.53 2.21
C ARG A 108 2.87 -7.30 3.37
N LEU A 109 4.14 -7.11 3.06
CA LEU A 109 5.17 -6.90 4.07
C LEU A 109 5.49 -5.41 4.22
N ALA A 110 5.67 -4.98 5.47
CA ALA A 110 6.11 -3.61 5.75
C ALA A 110 7.47 -3.30 5.11
N SER A 111 8.34 -4.30 4.97
CA SER A 111 9.60 -4.23 4.23
C SER A 111 9.39 -3.89 2.76
N ASP A 112 8.42 -4.51 2.09
CA ASP A 112 8.19 -4.31 0.66
C ASP A 112 7.74 -2.88 0.38
N ARG A 113 6.91 -2.33 1.28
CA ARG A 113 6.48 -0.93 1.23
C ARG A 113 7.66 0.03 1.44
N LEU A 114 8.55 -0.31 2.36
CA LEU A 114 9.75 0.48 2.65
C LEU A 114 10.71 0.48 1.45
N PHE A 115 10.96 -0.70 0.85
CA PHE A 115 11.85 -0.82 -0.32
C PHE A 115 11.23 -0.20 -1.59
N ALA A 116 9.91 -0.16 -1.69
CA ALA A 116 9.22 0.56 -2.76
C ALA A 116 9.15 2.09 -2.53
N GLY A 117 9.81 2.61 -1.47
CA GLY A 117 9.76 4.03 -1.15
C GLY A 117 8.41 4.52 -0.61
N GLN A 118 7.47 3.60 -0.34
CA GLN A 118 6.14 3.93 0.18
C GLN A 118 6.20 4.25 1.68
N ILE A 119 6.86 5.34 2.01
CA ILE A 119 6.92 5.87 3.38
C ILE A 119 5.75 6.84 3.54
N ASP A 120 4.92 6.60 4.55
CA ASP A 120 3.84 7.52 4.87
C ASP A 120 4.37 8.94 5.11
N PRO A 121 3.71 9.98 4.60
CA PRO A 121 4.05 11.36 4.91
C PRO A 121 4.16 11.59 6.42
N LEU A 122 5.15 12.37 6.85
CA LEU A 122 5.43 12.65 8.26
C LEU A 122 4.19 13.07 9.09
N PRO A 123 3.23 13.86 8.56
CA PRO A 123 2.00 14.17 9.27
C PRO A 123 1.16 12.94 9.67
N TRP A 124 1.06 11.93 8.79
CA TRP A 124 0.33 10.69 9.07
C TRP A 124 1.04 9.82 10.11
N PHE A 125 2.36 9.73 10.03
CA PHE A 125 3.16 9.07 11.06
C PHE A 125 2.95 9.75 12.43
N SER A 126 3.05 11.08 12.48
CA SER A 126 2.83 11.85 13.71
C SER A 126 1.42 11.67 14.27
N LEU A 127 0.41 11.60 13.40
CA LEU A 127 -0.97 11.36 13.82
C LEU A 127 -1.13 9.97 14.44
N ARG A 128 -0.58 8.92 13.79
CA ARG A 128 -0.61 7.55 14.32
C ARG A 128 0.11 7.46 15.66
N TYR A 129 1.29 8.05 15.78
CA TYR A 129 2.06 8.08 17.02
C TYR A 129 1.27 8.73 18.14
N ARG A 130 0.71 9.92 17.91
CA ARG A 130 -0.13 10.63 18.91
C ARG A 130 -1.38 9.83 19.29
N THR A 131 -2.01 9.16 18.34
CA THR A 131 -3.18 8.30 18.62
C THR A 131 -2.80 7.14 19.53
N LEU A 132 -1.68 6.46 19.26
CA LEU A 132 -1.18 5.37 20.10
C LEU A 132 -0.81 5.87 21.51
N GLU A 133 -0.10 7.00 21.59
CA GLU A 133 0.24 7.64 22.88
C GLU A 133 -1.01 7.99 23.67
N PHE A 134 -2.00 8.60 23.02
CA PHE A 134 -3.26 8.96 23.66
C PHE A 134 -4.03 7.73 24.14
N THR A 135 -4.13 6.69 23.31
CA THR A 135 -4.77 5.43 23.67
C THR A 135 -4.05 4.76 24.86
N SER A 136 -2.71 4.75 24.86
CA SER A 136 -1.94 4.23 25.99
C SER A 136 -2.21 5.01 27.27
N LYS A 137 -2.24 6.34 27.22
CA LYS A 137 -2.59 7.18 28.38
C LYS A 137 -4.01 6.94 28.86
N GLN A 138 -4.97 6.73 27.94
CA GLN A 138 -6.34 6.38 28.31
C GLN A 138 -6.42 5.04 29.05
N VAL A 139 -5.76 4.00 28.52
CA VAL A 139 -5.77 2.66 29.15
C VAL A 139 -5.15 2.70 30.54
N GLN A 140 -4.14 3.54 30.77
CA GLN A 140 -3.49 3.71 32.08
C GLN A 140 -4.24 4.65 33.01
N SER A 141 -5.29 5.33 32.52
CA SER A 141 -6.11 6.24 33.33
C SER A 141 -7.06 5.48 34.24
N SER A 142 -7.19 5.93 35.48
CA SER A 142 -8.21 5.44 36.42
C SER A 142 -9.65 5.67 35.92
N LEU A 143 -9.82 6.49 34.88
CA LEU A 143 -11.10 6.80 34.23
C LEU A 143 -11.34 6.04 32.94
N TRP A 144 -10.56 5.00 32.63
CA TRP A 144 -10.64 4.22 31.42
C TRP A 144 -12.07 3.75 31.06
N GLY A 145 -12.82 3.29 32.07
CA GLY A 145 -14.19 2.83 31.87
C GLY A 145 -15.19 3.91 31.42
N LEU A 146 -14.85 5.18 31.54
CA LEU A 146 -15.68 6.30 31.09
C LEU A 146 -15.38 6.71 29.64
N GLY A 147 -14.24 6.34 29.09
CA GLY A 147 -13.80 6.78 27.77
C GLY A 147 -14.55 6.13 26.59
N GLY A 148 -15.27 5.03 26.82
CA GLY A 148 -16.02 4.30 25.79
C GLY A 148 -17.51 4.65 25.68
N VAL A 149 -18.05 5.40 26.61
CA VAL A 149 -19.50 5.69 26.68
C VAL A 149 -19.76 7.08 26.10
N ARG A 150 -20.69 7.17 25.13
CA ARG A 150 -21.23 8.46 24.65
C ARG A 150 -22.17 9.10 25.69
N ALA A 151 -21.75 9.15 26.94
CA ALA A 151 -22.48 9.80 28.01
C ALA A 151 -21.80 11.12 28.39
N GLN A 152 -22.58 12.12 28.69
CA GLN A 152 -22.06 13.36 29.25
C GLN A 152 -21.71 13.11 30.72
N PRO A 153 -20.41 13.11 31.11
CA PRO A 153 -20.04 12.83 32.49
C PRO A 153 -20.57 13.95 33.40
N ILE A 154 -21.32 13.59 34.42
CA ILE A 154 -21.78 14.53 35.43
C ILE A 154 -20.75 14.55 36.58
N ALA A 155 -20.42 15.73 37.08
CA ALA A 155 -19.30 15.92 38.02
C ALA A 155 -19.34 15.01 39.26
N HIS A 156 -20.50 14.77 39.82
CA HIS A 156 -20.65 13.88 40.99
C HIS A 156 -20.45 12.41 40.64
N GLN A 157 -20.82 11.97 39.41
CA GLN A 157 -20.56 10.58 38.94
C GLN A 157 -19.07 10.34 38.72
N LEU A 158 -18.34 11.32 38.21
CA LEU A 158 -16.90 11.28 38.10
C LEU A 158 -16.22 11.17 39.47
N HIS A 159 -16.70 11.92 40.43
CA HIS A 159 -16.21 11.89 41.83
C HIS A 159 -16.43 10.50 42.44
N ILE A 160 -17.65 9.96 42.34
CA ILE A 160 -17.97 8.61 42.86
C ILE A 160 -17.13 7.53 42.16
N ALA A 161 -17.01 7.59 40.85
CA ALA A 161 -16.21 6.63 40.07
C ALA A 161 -14.73 6.63 40.51
N ARG A 162 -14.16 7.80 40.75
CA ARG A 162 -12.80 7.96 41.28
C ARG A 162 -12.67 7.38 42.70
N GLU A 163 -13.55 7.71 43.60
CA GLU A 163 -13.55 7.19 44.97
C GLU A 163 -13.63 5.67 45.02
N VAL A 164 -14.47 5.07 44.15
CA VAL A 164 -14.58 3.61 44.03
C VAL A 164 -13.31 2.99 43.48
N ALA A 165 -12.72 3.59 42.43
CA ALA A 165 -11.48 3.10 41.83
C ALA A 165 -10.31 3.14 42.84
N ASP A 166 -10.18 4.22 43.62
CA ASP A 166 -9.12 4.39 44.60
C ASP A 166 -9.28 3.43 45.81
N ARG A 167 -10.50 2.91 46.07
CA ARG A 167 -10.76 1.95 47.16
C ARG A 167 -10.55 0.48 46.73
N ILE A 168 -10.63 0.21 45.45
CA ILE A 168 -10.48 -1.17 44.90
C ILE A 168 -9.01 -1.47 44.54
N ALA A 169 -8.22 -0.43 44.30
CA ALA A 169 -6.78 -0.56 44.05
C ALA A 169 -6.02 -0.73 45.41
#